data_09a0ddb92acec82b3c5b4f15e5b93eb1
#
_entry.id   09a0ddb92acec82b3c5b4f15e5b93eb1
#
_cell.length_a   1.000
_cell.length_b   1.000
_cell.length_c   1.000
_cell.angle_alpha   90.00
_cell.angle_beta   90.00
_cell.angle_gamma   90.00
#
_symmetry.space_group_name_H-M   'P 1'
#
loop_
_entity.id
_entity.type
_entity.pdbx_description
1 polymer ?
#
loop_
_entity_poly.entity_id
_entity_poly.type
_entity_poly.pdbx_seq_one_letter_code
_entity_poly.pdbx_strand_id
1 'polypeptide(L)'
;MIKYLKLSFLVVFFSGTLLAQQSSVYTHELTEFNRAVELYKDKQYQAAQILFDKVKSKTDNMEVESDCAYYFANCAIRLDQMGADVLVESFVEDYPTSTKTNQAYIEVAHYYFDQGNYPKSLEWFDKADSNNMSQAEREKYNFQKGYAYFTAKNTKEATKYFNQVVNSKTFGSQAKYYLGYMSYETDDYKSANQYFDQVSDQEKYKEKMGYFQADMNFKLGNFQKAIDLGLEQLPKSKGEEKSELSKIIGESYFNLKQYDKALPHLLAYNGKKGKWTNTDFYQLGYTYYQQKDYENAISQFNKIIDGNDGVAQNAYYHLAESYLKTDKKQQALNAFKTASEMEFDLKIQEDAYLNYTKLSYEIGNPYKSVPEIMNAYLNKYPNSPYKSEINNLLISSYITSKNYKEALSLLEKNKSPENKLAYQKVTFYR
;
A
#
# COMPACT_ATOMS: atom_id res chain seq x y z
N MET A 1 15.47 -54.88 -72.65
CA MET A 1 15.10 -53.52 -72.31
C MET A 1 14.89 -53.39 -70.75
N ILE A 2 15.91 -53.70 -70.00
CA ILE A 2 15.95 -53.53 -68.49
C ILE A 2 17.43 -53.52 -68.09
N LYS A 3 18.09 -52.37 -68.13
CA LYS A 3 19.48 -52.29 -67.62
C LYS A 3 19.97 -50.86 -67.34
N TYR A 4 19.11 -49.88 -67.16
CA TYR A 4 19.55 -48.52 -66.86
C TYR A 4 18.68 -47.86 -65.78
N LEU A 5 18.37 -48.56 -64.69
CA LEU A 5 17.64 -47.93 -63.55
C LEU A 5 18.26 -48.30 -62.17
N LYS A 6 19.57 -48.29 -62.08
CA LYS A 6 20.23 -48.59 -60.80
C LYS A 6 21.38 -47.63 -60.42
N LEU A 7 21.51 -46.44 -61.03
CA LEU A 7 22.65 -45.55 -60.75
C LEU A 7 22.26 -44.13 -60.36
N SER A 8 20.98 -43.86 -60.02
CA SER A 8 20.54 -42.52 -59.64
C SER A 8 20.14 -42.40 -58.20
N PHE A 9 20.41 -43.38 -57.34
CA PHE A 9 19.97 -43.36 -55.90
C PHE A 9 21.08 -43.24 -54.87
N LEU A 10 22.35 -42.97 -55.30
CA LEU A 10 23.50 -42.95 -54.37
C LEU A 10 24.19 -41.60 -54.24
N VAL A 11 23.62 -40.50 -54.74
CA VAL A 11 24.24 -39.16 -54.66
C VAL A 11 23.46 -38.19 -53.77
N VAL A 12 22.28 -38.57 -53.26
CA VAL A 12 21.45 -37.68 -52.43
C VAL A 12 21.72 -37.82 -50.90
N PHE A 13 22.57 -38.77 -50.50
CA PHE A 13 22.78 -39.03 -49.04
C PHE A 13 24.04 -38.39 -48.43
N PHE A 14 24.79 -37.53 -49.15
CA PHE A 14 26.02 -36.96 -48.61
C PHE A 14 26.01 -35.42 -48.43
N SER A 15 24.89 -34.73 -48.70
CA SER A 15 24.75 -33.29 -48.49
C SER A 15 23.94 -32.91 -47.23
N GLY A 16 23.43 -33.92 -46.49
CA GLY A 16 22.61 -33.68 -45.27
C GLY A 16 23.38 -33.58 -43.94
N THR A 17 24.67 -33.90 -43.92
CA THR A 17 25.43 -33.96 -42.66
C THR A 17 26.29 -32.75 -42.34
N LEU A 18 26.35 -31.74 -43.24
CA LEU A 18 27.12 -30.51 -42.99
C LEU A 18 26.31 -29.35 -42.45
N LEU A 19 24.97 -29.46 -42.39
CA LEU A 19 24.11 -28.44 -41.78
C LEU A 19 23.75 -28.75 -40.33
N ALA A 20 24.03 -29.96 -39.84
CA ALA A 20 23.72 -30.33 -38.46
C ALA A 20 24.80 -29.96 -37.44
N GLN A 21 26.00 -29.57 -37.88
CA GLN A 21 27.10 -29.19 -36.96
C GLN A 21 27.15 -27.70 -36.62
N GLN A 22 26.47 -26.83 -37.39
CA GLN A 22 26.40 -25.39 -37.04
C GLN A 22 25.25 -25.06 -36.07
N SER A 23 24.29 -25.93 -35.86
CA SER A 23 23.15 -25.65 -34.97
C SER A 23 23.44 -26.03 -33.50
N SER A 24 24.44 -26.86 -33.21
CA SER A 24 24.69 -27.33 -31.83
C SER A 24 25.46 -26.34 -30.96
N VAL A 25 26.19 -25.41 -31.54
CA VAL A 25 26.92 -24.36 -30.76
C VAL A 25 25.97 -23.22 -30.41
N TYR A 26 25.00 -22.89 -31.27
CA TYR A 26 23.98 -21.88 -31.02
C TYR A 26 22.87 -22.37 -30.07
N THR A 27 22.62 -23.67 -29.98
CA THR A 27 21.53 -24.22 -29.14
C THR A 27 21.85 -24.32 -27.67
N HIS A 28 23.13 -24.31 -27.27
CA HIS A 28 23.51 -24.51 -25.87
C HIS A 28 23.39 -23.23 -25.06
N GLU A 29 23.73 -22.07 -25.59
CA GLU A 29 23.59 -20.78 -24.91
C GLU A 29 22.13 -20.38 -24.72
N LEU A 30 21.27 -20.64 -25.69
CA LEU A 30 19.83 -20.34 -25.61
C LEU A 30 19.05 -21.32 -24.74
N THR A 31 19.59 -22.49 -24.43
CA THR A 31 18.86 -23.54 -23.65
C THR A 31 18.63 -23.08 -22.20
N GLU A 32 19.65 -22.50 -21.53
CA GLU A 32 19.48 -21.98 -20.17
C GLU A 32 18.57 -20.74 -20.16
N PHE A 33 18.68 -19.87 -21.16
CA PHE A 33 17.78 -18.73 -21.32
C PHE A 33 16.31 -19.17 -21.51
N ASN A 34 16.06 -20.09 -22.42
CA ASN A 34 14.69 -20.59 -22.67
C ASN A 34 14.11 -21.26 -21.42
N ARG A 35 14.92 -22.01 -20.68
CA ARG A 35 14.52 -22.60 -19.39
C ARG A 35 14.17 -21.50 -18.36
N ALA A 36 14.94 -20.43 -18.30
CA ALA A 36 14.63 -19.30 -17.42
C ALA A 36 13.29 -18.64 -17.80
N VAL A 37 13.03 -18.49 -19.11
CA VAL A 37 11.75 -17.95 -19.61
C VAL A 37 10.57 -18.88 -19.28
N GLU A 38 10.75 -20.21 -19.36
CA GLU A 38 9.73 -21.18 -18.94
C GLU A 38 9.43 -21.04 -17.44
N LEU A 39 10.47 -21.01 -16.58
CA LEU A 39 10.32 -20.78 -15.15
C LEU A 39 9.59 -19.47 -14.84
N TYR A 40 9.88 -18.41 -15.59
CA TYR A 40 9.19 -17.13 -15.45
C TYR A 40 7.70 -17.24 -15.82
N LYS A 41 7.38 -17.92 -16.92
CA LYS A 41 5.99 -18.17 -17.33
C LYS A 41 5.23 -19.01 -16.30
N ASP A 42 5.90 -19.98 -15.70
CA ASP A 42 5.36 -20.84 -14.64
C ASP A 42 5.33 -20.14 -13.27
N LYS A 43 5.65 -18.83 -13.22
CA LYS A 43 5.66 -17.98 -12.02
C LYS A 43 6.68 -18.43 -10.94
N GLN A 44 7.67 -19.23 -11.33
CA GLN A 44 8.79 -19.60 -10.46
C GLN A 44 9.87 -18.52 -10.49
N TYR A 45 9.50 -17.32 -10.07
CA TYR A 45 10.28 -16.11 -10.28
C TYR A 45 11.66 -16.14 -9.63
N GLN A 46 11.80 -16.75 -8.44
CA GLN A 46 13.10 -16.83 -7.79
C GLN A 46 14.08 -17.73 -8.55
N ALA A 47 13.62 -18.89 -9.01
CA ALA A 47 14.43 -19.79 -9.82
C ALA A 47 14.76 -19.18 -11.20
N ALA A 48 13.79 -18.51 -11.82
CA ALA A 48 13.98 -17.78 -13.06
C ALA A 48 15.02 -16.67 -12.89
N GLN A 49 14.93 -15.86 -11.84
CA GLN A 49 15.84 -14.76 -11.55
C GLN A 49 17.30 -15.22 -11.43
N ILE A 50 17.55 -16.28 -10.65
CA ILE A 50 18.88 -16.88 -10.50
C ILE A 50 19.43 -17.34 -11.86
N LEU A 51 18.58 -17.96 -12.68
CA LEU A 51 19.02 -18.47 -13.97
C LEU A 51 19.25 -17.34 -14.99
N PHE A 52 18.43 -16.28 -14.99
CA PHE A 52 18.69 -15.09 -15.81
C PHE A 52 19.99 -14.39 -15.44
N ASP A 53 20.30 -14.25 -14.15
CA ASP A 53 21.57 -13.69 -13.69
C ASP A 53 22.77 -14.51 -14.15
N LYS A 54 22.67 -15.85 -14.03
CA LYS A 54 23.69 -16.78 -14.52
C LYS A 54 23.90 -16.67 -16.02
N VAL A 55 22.83 -16.58 -16.82
CA VAL A 55 22.91 -16.44 -18.27
C VAL A 55 23.50 -15.09 -18.64
N LYS A 56 23.01 -14.00 -17.99
CA LYS A 56 23.52 -12.64 -18.19
C LYS A 56 25.02 -12.55 -18.00
N SER A 57 25.56 -13.20 -16.95
CA SER A 57 27.00 -13.14 -16.61
C SER A 57 27.89 -13.95 -17.55
N LYS A 58 27.34 -14.75 -18.48
CA LYS A 58 28.10 -15.66 -19.34
C LYS A 58 27.92 -15.38 -20.82
N THR A 59 26.89 -14.67 -21.22
CA THR A 59 26.58 -14.42 -22.63
C THR A 59 27.39 -13.26 -23.16
N ASP A 60 27.92 -13.41 -24.37
CA ASP A 60 28.52 -12.32 -25.14
C ASP A 60 27.49 -11.70 -26.12
N ASN A 61 26.25 -12.22 -26.14
CA ASN A 61 25.16 -11.71 -26.98
C ASN A 61 24.42 -10.59 -26.24
N MET A 62 24.60 -9.36 -26.67
CA MET A 62 23.99 -8.16 -26.08
C MET A 62 22.45 -8.22 -26.05
N GLU A 63 21.78 -8.87 -27.02
CA GLU A 63 20.33 -9.03 -27.03
C GLU A 63 19.88 -9.99 -25.91
N VAL A 64 20.55 -11.14 -25.76
CA VAL A 64 20.28 -12.10 -24.70
C VAL A 64 20.58 -11.49 -23.32
N GLU A 65 21.66 -10.73 -23.22
CA GLU A 65 22.05 -10.02 -22.00
C GLU A 65 20.96 -9.01 -21.58
N SER A 66 20.51 -8.18 -22.53
CA SER A 66 19.42 -7.22 -22.34
C SER A 66 18.12 -7.93 -21.93
N ASP A 67 17.78 -9.03 -22.60
CA ASP A 67 16.58 -9.83 -22.26
C ASP A 67 16.68 -10.42 -20.84
N CYS A 68 17.86 -10.93 -20.47
CA CYS A 68 18.11 -11.41 -19.10
C CYS A 68 17.94 -10.30 -18.06
N ALA A 69 18.49 -9.09 -18.32
CA ALA A 69 18.33 -7.95 -17.43
C ALA A 69 16.86 -7.55 -17.25
N TYR A 70 16.10 -7.53 -18.36
CA TYR A 70 14.66 -7.28 -18.34
C TYR A 70 13.92 -8.30 -17.48
N TYR A 71 14.10 -9.60 -17.71
CA TYR A 71 13.43 -10.63 -16.92
C TYR A 71 13.88 -10.68 -15.48
N PHE A 72 15.16 -10.41 -15.21
CA PHE A 72 15.70 -10.32 -13.87
C PHE A 72 15.01 -9.23 -13.05
N ALA A 73 14.88 -8.03 -13.61
CA ALA A 73 14.18 -6.91 -12.99
C ALA A 73 12.68 -7.22 -12.77
N ASN A 74 12.04 -7.84 -13.77
CA ASN A 74 10.64 -8.25 -13.63
C ASN A 74 10.43 -9.35 -12.58
N CYS A 75 11.36 -10.29 -12.43
CA CYS A 75 11.32 -11.25 -11.33
C CYS A 75 11.39 -10.54 -9.97
N ALA A 76 12.29 -9.55 -9.83
CA ALA A 76 12.43 -8.76 -8.60
C ALA A 76 11.13 -8.05 -8.22
N ILE A 77 10.44 -7.43 -9.19
CA ILE A 77 9.12 -6.81 -8.99
C ILE A 77 8.10 -7.84 -8.51
N ARG A 78 8.06 -9.03 -9.14
CA ARG A 78 7.11 -10.10 -8.79
C ARG A 78 7.36 -10.75 -7.44
N LEU A 79 8.60 -10.67 -6.97
CA LEU A 79 9.04 -11.16 -5.65
C LEU A 79 8.95 -10.08 -4.56
N ASP A 80 8.52 -8.87 -4.91
CA ASP A 80 8.42 -7.73 -4.00
C ASP A 80 9.78 -7.40 -3.32
N GLN A 81 10.87 -7.52 -4.08
CA GLN A 81 12.21 -7.26 -3.58
C GLN A 81 12.44 -5.75 -3.40
N MET A 82 13.11 -5.38 -2.33
CA MET A 82 13.51 -3.99 -2.10
C MET A 82 14.40 -3.48 -3.24
N GLY A 83 14.08 -2.31 -3.80
CA GLY A 83 14.80 -1.73 -4.93
C GLY A 83 14.52 -2.37 -6.29
N ALA A 84 13.46 -3.18 -6.40
CA ALA A 84 13.10 -3.82 -7.66
C ALA A 84 12.74 -2.81 -8.78
N ASP A 85 12.17 -1.66 -8.43
CA ASP A 85 11.91 -0.54 -9.32
C ASP A 85 13.22 0.08 -9.87
N VAL A 86 14.24 0.20 -9.03
CA VAL A 86 15.58 0.66 -9.45
C VAL A 86 16.20 -0.30 -10.47
N LEU A 87 16.00 -1.61 -10.32
CA LEU A 87 16.49 -2.60 -11.30
C LEU A 87 15.83 -2.43 -12.68
N VAL A 88 14.57 -2.03 -12.73
CA VAL A 88 13.88 -1.74 -14.00
C VAL A 88 14.42 -0.45 -14.62
N GLU A 89 14.68 0.57 -13.82
CA GLU A 89 15.29 1.82 -14.30
C GLU A 89 16.70 1.57 -14.82
N SER A 90 17.52 0.82 -14.08
CA SER A 90 18.86 0.42 -14.55
C SER A 90 18.82 -0.37 -15.86
N PHE A 91 17.85 -1.31 -16.00
CA PHE A 91 17.68 -2.00 -17.27
C PHE A 91 17.44 -1.04 -18.44
N VAL A 92 16.63 -0.03 -18.26
CA VAL A 92 16.33 0.94 -19.33
C VAL A 92 17.52 1.85 -19.62
N GLU A 93 18.28 2.24 -18.59
CA GLU A 93 19.49 3.05 -18.74
C GLU A 93 20.62 2.27 -19.43
N ASP A 94 20.84 1.02 -19.03
CA ASP A 94 21.91 0.17 -19.56
C ASP A 94 21.61 -0.31 -20.99
N TYR A 95 20.32 -0.52 -21.33
CA TYR A 95 19.88 -1.07 -22.62
C TYR A 95 18.84 -0.16 -23.32
N PRO A 96 19.15 1.10 -23.62
CA PRO A 96 18.19 2.08 -24.15
C PRO A 96 17.61 1.72 -25.53
N THR A 97 18.29 0.84 -26.28
CA THR A 97 17.83 0.34 -27.59
C THR A 97 17.04 -0.96 -27.49
N SER A 98 16.84 -1.51 -26.32
CA SER A 98 16.09 -2.75 -26.12
C SER A 98 14.62 -2.58 -26.54
N THR A 99 14.12 -3.53 -27.31
CA THR A 99 12.72 -3.58 -27.70
C THR A 99 11.77 -3.85 -26.52
N LYS A 100 12.32 -4.24 -25.36
CA LYS A 100 11.58 -4.54 -24.12
C LYS A 100 11.45 -3.36 -23.18
N THR A 101 12.08 -2.23 -23.45
CA THR A 101 12.02 -1.03 -22.59
C THR A 101 10.57 -0.61 -22.30
N ASN A 102 9.78 -0.46 -23.33
CA ASN A 102 8.37 -0.10 -23.17
C ASN A 102 7.57 -1.16 -22.41
N GLN A 103 7.83 -2.43 -22.68
CA GLN A 103 7.18 -3.54 -22.00
C GLN A 103 7.55 -3.58 -20.50
N ALA A 104 8.80 -3.26 -20.14
CA ALA A 104 9.23 -3.19 -18.76
C ALA A 104 8.40 -2.17 -17.98
N TYR A 105 8.22 -0.97 -18.50
CA TYR A 105 7.36 0.04 -17.87
C TYR A 105 5.92 -0.42 -17.70
N ILE A 106 5.36 -1.05 -18.75
CA ILE A 106 3.97 -1.56 -18.73
C ILE A 106 3.80 -2.65 -17.66
N GLU A 107 4.74 -3.61 -17.58
CA GLU A 107 4.62 -4.71 -16.62
C GLU A 107 4.73 -4.24 -15.17
N VAL A 108 5.62 -3.29 -14.88
CA VAL A 108 5.72 -2.69 -13.55
C VAL A 108 4.47 -1.89 -13.21
N ALA A 109 3.95 -1.12 -14.16
CA ALA A 109 2.70 -0.40 -13.97
C ALA A 109 1.54 -1.35 -13.66
N HIS A 110 1.44 -2.46 -14.39
CA HIS A 110 0.43 -3.50 -14.13
C HIS A 110 0.61 -4.15 -12.76
N TYR A 111 1.85 -4.44 -12.37
CA TYR A 111 2.12 -5.01 -11.06
C TYR A 111 1.62 -4.09 -9.93
N TYR A 112 2.00 -2.81 -9.94
CA TYR A 112 1.51 -1.86 -8.93
C TYR A 112 0.00 -1.65 -8.99
N PHE A 113 -0.60 -1.70 -10.18
CA PHE A 113 -2.05 -1.67 -10.32
C PHE A 113 -2.70 -2.87 -9.63
N ASP A 114 -2.19 -4.07 -9.87
CA ASP A 114 -2.71 -5.31 -9.28
C ASP A 114 -2.52 -5.36 -7.76
N GLN A 115 -1.52 -4.64 -7.22
CA GLN A 115 -1.33 -4.44 -5.78
C GLN A 115 -2.24 -3.32 -5.21
N GLY A 116 -3.00 -2.61 -6.04
CA GLY A 116 -3.81 -1.47 -5.63
C GLY A 116 -3.02 -0.19 -5.36
N ASN A 117 -1.73 -0.16 -5.68
CA ASN A 117 -0.91 1.04 -5.57
C ASN A 117 -1.05 1.87 -6.86
N TYR A 118 -2.20 2.51 -7.00
CA TYR A 118 -2.55 3.28 -8.20
C TYR A 118 -1.64 4.49 -8.46
N PRO A 119 -1.16 5.24 -7.45
CA PRO A 119 -0.22 6.33 -7.68
C PRO A 119 1.08 5.84 -8.34
N LYS A 120 1.72 4.80 -7.79
CA LYS A 120 2.90 4.21 -8.40
C LYS A 120 2.62 3.62 -9.79
N SER A 121 1.46 2.98 -9.96
CA SER A 121 1.06 2.47 -11.28
C SER A 121 0.98 3.59 -12.33
N LEU A 122 0.45 4.77 -11.98
CA LEU A 122 0.40 5.93 -12.89
C LEU A 122 1.80 6.43 -13.25
N GLU A 123 2.72 6.54 -12.30
CA GLU A 123 4.11 6.95 -12.54
C GLU A 123 4.79 6.07 -13.61
N TRP A 124 4.54 4.76 -13.55
CA TRP A 124 5.09 3.81 -14.52
C TRP A 124 4.33 3.81 -15.85
N PHE A 125 3.01 3.97 -15.83
CA PHE A 125 2.24 4.16 -17.06
C PHE A 125 2.64 5.42 -17.82
N ASP A 126 3.06 6.48 -17.14
CA ASP A 126 3.47 7.74 -17.79
C ASP A 126 4.82 7.64 -18.50
N LYS A 127 5.67 6.67 -18.12
CA LYS A 127 6.91 6.34 -18.81
C LYS A 127 6.67 5.49 -20.08
N ALA A 128 5.52 4.81 -20.20
CA ALA A 128 5.23 3.89 -21.29
C ALA A 128 4.68 4.59 -22.54
N ASP A 129 5.15 4.17 -23.72
CA ASP A 129 4.60 4.60 -25.01
C ASP A 129 3.51 3.64 -25.50
N SER A 130 2.28 4.12 -25.56
CA SER A 130 1.13 3.33 -26.00
C SER A 130 1.10 3.07 -27.51
N ASN A 131 1.89 3.77 -28.32
CA ASN A 131 1.88 3.59 -29.77
C ASN A 131 2.49 2.25 -30.21
N ASN A 132 3.43 1.74 -29.40
CA ASN A 132 4.14 0.50 -29.68
C ASN A 132 3.49 -0.75 -29.04
N MET A 133 2.26 -0.60 -28.51
CA MET A 133 1.52 -1.69 -27.90
C MET A 133 0.65 -2.42 -28.92
N SER A 134 0.49 -3.73 -28.76
CA SER A 134 -0.59 -4.48 -29.41
C SER A 134 -1.95 -3.93 -29.00
N GLN A 135 -3.00 -4.23 -29.77
CA GLN A 135 -4.35 -3.78 -29.40
C GLN A 135 -4.77 -4.25 -28.00
N ALA A 136 -4.50 -5.50 -27.66
CA ALA A 136 -4.89 -6.06 -26.35
C ALA A 136 -4.14 -5.40 -25.19
N GLU A 137 -2.84 -5.14 -25.35
CA GLU A 137 -2.03 -4.43 -24.35
C GLU A 137 -2.49 -2.99 -24.20
N ARG A 138 -2.77 -2.30 -25.30
CA ARG A 138 -3.27 -0.92 -25.30
C ARG A 138 -4.65 -0.82 -24.64
N GLU A 139 -5.52 -1.77 -24.86
CA GLU A 139 -6.82 -1.83 -24.20
C GLU A 139 -6.65 -2.02 -22.67
N LYS A 140 -5.77 -2.93 -22.24
CA LYS A 140 -5.47 -3.14 -20.82
C LYS A 140 -4.83 -1.90 -20.20
N TYR A 141 -3.82 -1.32 -20.84
CA TYR A 141 -3.16 -0.09 -20.43
C TYR A 141 -4.18 1.05 -20.24
N ASN A 142 -4.99 1.33 -21.24
CA ASN A 142 -5.96 2.42 -21.17
C ASN A 142 -7.00 2.17 -20.08
N PHE A 143 -7.46 0.94 -19.92
CA PHE A 143 -8.41 0.62 -18.87
C PHE A 143 -7.82 0.80 -17.47
N GLN A 144 -6.64 0.26 -17.21
CA GLN A 144 -6.01 0.35 -15.90
C GLN A 144 -5.58 1.78 -15.56
N LYS A 145 -5.06 2.51 -16.54
CA LYS A 145 -4.70 3.92 -16.37
C LYS A 145 -5.94 4.79 -16.10
N GLY A 146 -7.02 4.55 -16.85
CA GLY A 146 -8.32 5.19 -16.60
C GLY A 146 -8.85 4.90 -15.19
N TYR A 147 -8.73 3.66 -14.74
CA TYR A 147 -9.15 3.26 -13.40
C TYR A 147 -8.28 3.90 -12.29
N ALA A 148 -6.97 3.97 -12.49
CA ALA A 148 -6.06 4.60 -11.57
C ALA A 148 -6.34 6.12 -11.43
N TYR A 149 -6.61 6.82 -12.55
CA TYR A 149 -7.06 8.20 -12.51
C TYR A 149 -8.44 8.36 -11.85
N PHE A 150 -9.34 7.43 -12.10
CA PHE A 150 -10.65 7.41 -11.45
C PHE A 150 -10.51 7.34 -9.92
N THR A 151 -9.66 6.45 -9.41
CA THR A 151 -9.40 6.33 -7.96
C THR A 151 -8.74 7.58 -7.38
N ALA A 152 -7.91 8.26 -8.16
CA ALA A 152 -7.30 9.55 -7.82
C ALA A 152 -8.29 10.74 -7.94
N LYS A 153 -9.58 10.48 -8.25
CA LYS A 153 -10.61 11.49 -8.49
C LYS A 153 -10.29 12.46 -9.65
N ASN A 154 -9.40 12.09 -10.54
CA ASN A 154 -9.11 12.84 -11.76
C ASN A 154 -10.05 12.39 -12.88
N THR A 155 -11.30 12.86 -12.81
CA THR A 155 -12.38 12.50 -13.74
C THR A 155 -12.03 12.79 -15.19
N LYS A 156 -11.32 13.89 -15.45
CA LYS A 156 -10.95 14.30 -16.81
C LYS A 156 -10.04 13.26 -17.48
N GLU A 157 -8.96 12.89 -16.83
CA GLU A 157 -8.04 11.90 -17.38
C GLU A 157 -8.68 10.50 -17.40
N ALA A 158 -9.42 10.12 -16.35
CA ALA A 158 -10.15 8.87 -16.32
C ALA A 158 -11.07 8.72 -17.54
N THR A 159 -11.89 9.74 -17.84
CA THR A 159 -12.79 9.77 -19.00
C THR A 159 -12.04 9.60 -20.31
N LYS A 160 -10.91 10.29 -20.48
CA LYS A 160 -10.07 10.20 -21.68
C LYS A 160 -9.63 8.75 -21.95
N TYR A 161 -9.12 8.07 -20.92
CA TYR A 161 -8.62 6.70 -21.05
C TYR A 161 -9.73 5.67 -21.17
N PHE A 162 -10.84 5.79 -20.45
CA PHE A 162 -11.99 4.90 -20.60
C PHE A 162 -12.64 5.00 -21.98
N ASN A 163 -12.70 6.18 -22.57
CA ASN A 163 -13.21 6.35 -23.94
C ASN A 163 -12.37 5.61 -24.99
N GLN A 164 -11.08 5.39 -24.74
CA GLN A 164 -10.23 4.59 -25.65
C GLN A 164 -10.60 3.11 -25.65
N VAL A 165 -11.29 2.63 -24.63
CA VAL A 165 -11.64 1.21 -24.48
C VAL A 165 -13.15 0.96 -24.41
N VAL A 166 -13.97 1.98 -24.64
CA VAL A 166 -15.45 1.90 -24.56
C VAL A 166 -16.03 0.83 -25.50
N ASN A 167 -15.36 0.52 -26.60
CA ASN A 167 -15.74 -0.50 -27.57
C ASN A 167 -14.93 -1.81 -27.44
N SER A 168 -14.05 -1.92 -26.45
CA SER A 168 -13.29 -3.14 -26.20
C SER A 168 -14.21 -4.30 -25.81
N LYS A 169 -13.95 -5.47 -26.37
CA LYS A 169 -14.65 -6.71 -25.99
C LYS A 169 -14.36 -7.12 -24.54
N THR A 170 -13.18 -6.77 -24.03
CA THR A 170 -12.70 -7.17 -22.70
C THR A 170 -13.07 -6.13 -21.65
N PHE A 171 -12.85 -4.86 -21.92
CA PHE A 171 -12.96 -3.77 -20.94
C PHE A 171 -14.13 -2.82 -21.21
N GLY A 172 -14.76 -2.89 -22.38
CA GLY A 172 -15.76 -1.92 -22.82
C GLY A 172 -16.94 -1.78 -21.86
N SER A 173 -17.45 -2.88 -21.34
CA SER A 173 -18.55 -2.82 -20.36
C SER A 173 -18.14 -2.20 -19.04
N GLN A 174 -16.92 -2.48 -18.56
CA GLN A 174 -16.40 -1.86 -17.34
C GLN A 174 -16.13 -0.36 -17.58
N ALA A 175 -15.55 0.00 -18.71
CA ALA A 175 -15.31 1.38 -19.09
C ALA A 175 -16.62 2.18 -19.17
N LYS A 176 -17.65 1.63 -19.81
CA LYS A 176 -18.99 2.24 -19.87
C LYS A 176 -19.59 2.43 -18.50
N TYR A 177 -19.43 1.45 -17.64
CA TYR A 177 -19.91 1.56 -16.28
C TYR A 177 -19.26 2.74 -15.52
N TYR A 178 -17.92 2.85 -15.56
CA TYR A 178 -17.21 3.97 -14.91
C TYR A 178 -17.53 5.31 -15.54
N LEU A 179 -17.66 5.37 -16.88
CA LEU A 179 -18.09 6.57 -17.60
C LEU A 179 -19.51 6.99 -17.17
N GLY A 180 -20.43 6.02 -17.07
CA GLY A 180 -21.79 6.25 -16.60
C GLY A 180 -21.83 6.80 -15.17
N TYR A 181 -21.04 6.22 -14.29
CA TYR A 181 -20.97 6.69 -12.91
C TYR A 181 -20.39 8.11 -12.80
N MET A 182 -19.27 8.39 -13.50
CA MET A 182 -18.68 9.73 -13.49
C MET A 182 -19.65 10.79 -14.06
N SER A 183 -20.43 10.41 -15.08
CA SER A 183 -21.50 11.26 -15.60
C SER A 183 -22.59 11.51 -14.56
N TYR A 184 -22.97 10.49 -13.78
CA TYR A 184 -23.95 10.63 -12.71
C TYR A 184 -23.51 11.61 -11.62
N GLU A 185 -22.22 11.53 -11.19
CA GLU A 185 -21.65 12.42 -10.18
C GLU A 185 -21.56 13.89 -10.61
N THR A 186 -21.57 14.12 -11.93
CA THR A 186 -21.58 15.48 -12.52
C THR A 186 -22.98 15.92 -12.95
N ASP A 187 -24.04 15.24 -12.46
CA ASP A 187 -25.44 15.48 -12.79
C ASP A 187 -25.77 15.30 -14.29
N ASP A 188 -24.87 14.72 -15.09
CA ASP A 188 -25.15 14.32 -16.47
C ASP A 188 -25.87 12.96 -16.51
N TYR A 189 -27.08 12.94 -16.00
CA TYR A 189 -27.90 11.72 -15.90
C TYR A 189 -28.21 11.11 -17.29
N LYS A 190 -28.18 11.90 -18.34
CA LYS A 190 -28.41 11.42 -19.70
C LYS A 190 -27.27 10.52 -20.17
N SER A 191 -26.06 10.99 -20.04
CA SER A 191 -24.86 10.19 -20.39
C SER A 191 -24.70 8.98 -19.45
N ALA A 192 -24.98 9.16 -18.15
CA ALA A 192 -24.98 8.08 -17.19
C ALA A 192 -25.90 6.93 -17.61
N ASN A 193 -27.15 7.23 -17.94
CA ASN A 193 -28.10 6.23 -18.39
C ASN A 193 -27.66 5.56 -19.69
N GLN A 194 -27.14 6.32 -20.67
CA GLN A 194 -26.67 5.75 -21.95
C GLN A 194 -25.56 4.70 -21.74
N TYR A 195 -24.66 4.95 -20.81
CA TYR A 195 -23.59 4.00 -20.52
C TYR A 195 -24.10 2.79 -19.74
N PHE A 196 -24.95 2.99 -18.73
CA PHE A 196 -25.51 1.92 -17.91
C PHE A 196 -26.44 0.99 -18.71
N ASP A 197 -27.28 1.53 -19.59
CA ASP A 197 -28.15 0.75 -20.47
C ASP A 197 -27.38 -0.19 -21.38
N GLN A 198 -26.18 0.24 -21.86
CA GLN A 198 -25.33 -0.58 -22.72
C GLN A 198 -24.65 -1.76 -22.01
N VAL A 199 -24.71 -1.82 -20.69
CA VAL A 199 -24.09 -2.88 -19.89
C VAL A 199 -25.08 -3.70 -19.07
N SER A 200 -26.34 -3.26 -19.01
CA SER A 200 -27.40 -3.88 -18.19
C SER A 200 -27.78 -5.30 -18.62
N ASP A 201 -27.65 -5.63 -19.90
CA ASP A 201 -28.11 -6.91 -20.47
C ASP A 201 -27.05 -8.02 -20.47
N GLN A 202 -25.82 -7.72 -20.03
CA GLN A 202 -24.75 -8.71 -20.06
C GLN A 202 -24.72 -9.52 -18.74
N GLU A 203 -25.26 -10.73 -18.74
CA GLU A 203 -25.27 -11.64 -17.58
C GLU A 203 -23.88 -11.81 -16.95
N LYS A 204 -22.83 -11.85 -17.77
CA LYS A 204 -21.43 -11.97 -17.33
C LYS A 204 -20.99 -10.80 -16.44
N TYR A 205 -21.65 -9.66 -16.54
CA TYR A 205 -21.34 -8.44 -15.77
C TYR A 205 -22.33 -8.16 -14.65
N LYS A 206 -23.57 -8.70 -14.74
CA LYS A 206 -24.56 -8.56 -13.67
C LYS A 206 -24.03 -9.01 -12.31
N GLU A 207 -23.33 -10.15 -12.27
CA GLU A 207 -22.73 -10.64 -11.04
C GLU A 207 -21.51 -9.83 -10.59
N LYS A 208 -20.73 -9.31 -11.57
CA LYS A 208 -19.51 -8.53 -11.29
C LYS A 208 -19.80 -7.04 -11.06
N MET A 209 -20.87 -6.52 -11.62
CA MET A 209 -21.24 -5.11 -11.48
C MET A 209 -21.54 -4.73 -10.03
N GLY A 210 -22.15 -5.62 -9.25
CA GLY A 210 -22.43 -5.37 -7.85
C GLY A 210 -21.17 -5.12 -7.02
N TYR A 211 -20.09 -5.89 -7.29
CA TYR A 211 -18.79 -5.67 -6.67
C TYR A 211 -18.20 -4.30 -7.06
N PHE A 212 -18.12 -4.03 -8.37
CA PHE A 212 -17.55 -2.76 -8.86
C PHE A 212 -18.37 -1.55 -8.42
N GLN A 213 -19.69 -1.69 -8.36
CA GLN A 213 -20.59 -0.64 -7.87
C GLN A 213 -20.34 -0.34 -6.40
N ALA A 214 -20.16 -1.37 -5.57
CA ALA A 214 -19.86 -1.20 -4.15
C ALA A 214 -18.49 -0.56 -3.96
N ASP A 215 -17.45 -1.09 -4.63
CA ASP A 215 -16.08 -0.57 -4.56
C ASP A 215 -15.99 0.89 -5.01
N MET A 216 -16.66 1.22 -6.09
CA MET A 216 -16.69 2.57 -6.62
C MET A 216 -17.37 3.57 -5.66
N ASN A 217 -18.56 3.21 -5.16
CA ASN A 217 -19.24 4.08 -4.21
C ASN A 217 -18.44 4.27 -2.92
N PHE A 218 -17.72 3.21 -2.49
CA PHE A 218 -16.77 3.30 -1.37
C PHE A 218 -15.67 4.33 -1.64
N LYS A 219 -14.98 4.21 -2.78
CA LYS A 219 -13.86 5.11 -3.16
C LYS A 219 -14.27 6.56 -3.34
N LEU A 220 -15.53 6.77 -3.69
CA LEU A 220 -16.12 8.11 -3.81
C LEU A 220 -16.65 8.66 -2.47
N GLY A 221 -16.57 7.88 -1.41
CA GLY A 221 -17.06 8.29 -0.10
C GLY A 221 -18.57 8.13 0.07
N ASN A 222 -19.26 7.50 -0.88
CA ASN A 222 -20.70 7.19 -0.80
C ASN A 222 -20.92 5.91 0.02
N PHE A 223 -20.46 5.92 1.26
CA PHE A 223 -20.32 4.72 2.08
C PHE A 223 -21.64 3.96 2.28
N GLN A 224 -22.77 4.66 2.47
CA GLN A 224 -24.06 3.98 2.64
C GLN A 224 -24.46 3.21 1.37
N LYS A 225 -24.29 3.80 0.19
CA LYS A 225 -24.59 3.13 -1.07
C LYS A 225 -23.63 1.96 -1.34
N ALA A 226 -22.36 2.09 -0.95
CA ALA A 226 -21.40 1.00 -1.02
C ALA A 226 -21.82 -0.19 -0.13
N ILE A 227 -22.34 0.07 1.06
CA ILE A 227 -22.89 -0.95 1.97
C ILE A 227 -24.09 -1.65 1.34
N ASP A 228 -25.05 -0.89 0.85
CA ASP A 228 -26.30 -1.45 0.31
C ASP A 228 -26.02 -2.38 -0.87
N LEU A 229 -25.21 -1.92 -1.83
CA LEU A 229 -24.78 -2.71 -2.98
C LEU A 229 -23.90 -3.90 -2.57
N GLY A 230 -22.97 -3.66 -1.63
CA GLY A 230 -22.09 -4.70 -1.12
C GLY A 230 -22.86 -5.83 -0.44
N LEU A 231 -23.83 -5.51 0.41
CA LEU A 231 -24.67 -6.50 1.10
C LEU A 231 -25.55 -7.29 0.12
N GLU A 232 -26.03 -6.65 -0.96
CA GLU A 232 -26.78 -7.35 -2.02
C GLU A 232 -25.89 -8.34 -2.78
N GLN A 233 -24.63 -7.95 -3.06
CA GLN A 233 -23.68 -8.76 -3.82
C GLN A 233 -23.01 -9.85 -2.98
N LEU A 234 -22.76 -9.62 -1.70
CA LEU A 234 -22.00 -10.50 -0.80
C LEU A 234 -22.45 -11.98 -0.81
N PRO A 235 -23.75 -12.31 -0.81
CA PRO A 235 -24.21 -13.70 -0.87
C PRO A 235 -23.89 -14.40 -2.20
N LYS A 236 -23.72 -13.62 -3.28
CA LYS A 236 -23.43 -14.11 -4.64
C LYS A 236 -21.94 -14.30 -4.86
N SER A 237 -21.10 -13.61 -4.08
CA SER A 237 -19.65 -13.57 -4.23
C SER A 237 -18.96 -14.74 -3.53
N LYS A 238 -17.80 -15.17 -4.06
CA LYS A 238 -17.00 -16.28 -3.55
C LYS A 238 -15.50 -15.90 -3.52
N GLY A 239 -14.74 -16.65 -2.72
CA GLY A 239 -13.27 -16.54 -2.70
C GLY A 239 -12.78 -15.11 -2.40
N GLU A 240 -11.88 -14.62 -3.23
CA GLU A 240 -11.24 -13.31 -3.07
C GLU A 240 -12.26 -12.15 -3.21
N GLU A 241 -13.18 -12.25 -4.16
CA GLU A 241 -14.23 -11.23 -4.34
C GLU A 241 -15.08 -11.05 -3.09
N LYS A 242 -15.49 -12.16 -2.44
CA LYS A 242 -16.24 -12.11 -1.19
C LYS A 242 -15.45 -11.46 -0.07
N SER A 243 -14.15 -11.75 -0.01
CA SER A 243 -13.22 -11.17 0.97
C SER A 243 -13.08 -9.66 0.76
N GLU A 244 -12.81 -9.22 -0.46
CA GLU A 244 -12.68 -7.80 -0.81
C GLU A 244 -14.01 -7.04 -0.60
N LEU A 245 -15.13 -7.64 -0.93
CA LEU A 245 -16.44 -7.05 -0.71
C LEU A 245 -16.75 -6.88 0.79
N SER A 246 -16.35 -7.86 1.60
CA SER A 246 -16.43 -7.74 3.06
C SER A 246 -15.59 -6.57 3.56
N LYS A 247 -14.38 -6.39 3.02
CA LYS A 247 -13.55 -5.21 3.33
C LYS A 247 -14.27 -3.90 3.00
N ILE A 248 -14.78 -3.77 1.77
CA ILE A 248 -15.52 -2.57 1.33
C ILE A 248 -16.67 -2.24 2.27
N ILE A 249 -17.47 -3.24 2.63
CA ILE A 249 -18.61 -3.06 3.56
C ILE A 249 -18.10 -2.66 4.95
N GLY A 250 -17.09 -3.36 5.47
CA GLY A 250 -16.50 -3.10 6.78
C GLY A 250 -15.91 -1.70 6.89
N GLU A 251 -15.11 -1.31 5.90
CA GLU A 251 -14.50 0.03 5.83
C GLU A 251 -15.56 1.12 5.62
N SER A 252 -16.63 0.84 4.88
CA SER A 252 -17.76 1.77 4.72
C SER A 252 -18.45 2.03 6.04
N TYR A 253 -18.76 0.98 6.80
CA TYR A 253 -19.30 1.11 8.15
C TYR A 253 -18.33 1.82 9.09
N PHE A 254 -17.05 1.53 8.99
CA PHE A 254 -15.99 2.21 9.77
C PHE A 254 -16.00 3.73 9.51
N ASN A 255 -16.03 4.15 8.25
CA ASN A 255 -16.08 5.56 7.88
C ASN A 255 -17.37 6.26 8.34
N LEU A 256 -18.50 5.52 8.42
CA LEU A 256 -19.75 5.99 9.00
C LEU A 256 -19.76 5.90 10.54
N LYS A 257 -18.66 5.49 11.17
CA LYS A 257 -18.51 5.31 12.63
C LYS A 257 -19.49 4.29 13.22
N GLN A 258 -20.00 3.35 12.41
CA GLN A 258 -20.85 2.25 12.82
C GLN A 258 -19.99 1.01 13.12
N TYR A 259 -19.18 1.10 14.15
CA TYR A 259 -18.12 0.13 14.46
C TYR A 259 -18.65 -1.27 14.82
N ASP A 260 -19.82 -1.36 15.41
CA ASP A 260 -20.52 -2.61 15.70
C ASP A 260 -20.85 -3.40 14.43
N LYS A 261 -21.25 -2.71 13.36
CA LYS A 261 -21.51 -3.30 12.06
C LYS A 261 -20.24 -3.52 11.24
N ALA A 262 -19.22 -2.67 11.41
CA ALA A 262 -17.94 -2.80 10.71
C ALA A 262 -17.22 -4.10 11.09
N LEU A 263 -17.21 -4.45 12.38
CA LEU A 263 -16.40 -5.54 12.93
C LEU A 263 -16.58 -6.89 12.21
N PRO A 264 -17.79 -7.44 12.03
CA PRO A 264 -17.94 -8.75 11.39
C PRO A 264 -17.44 -8.77 9.94
N HIS A 265 -17.54 -7.66 9.23
CA HIS A 265 -17.09 -7.54 7.86
C HIS A 265 -15.57 -7.36 7.76
N LEU A 266 -14.96 -6.55 8.63
CA LEU A 266 -13.49 -6.44 8.72
C LEU A 266 -12.84 -7.77 9.09
N LEU A 267 -13.47 -8.56 9.98
CA LEU A 267 -13.00 -9.90 10.34
C LEU A 267 -13.15 -10.93 9.20
N ALA A 268 -14.12 -10.73 8.30
CA ALA A 268 -14.32 -11.60 7.15
C ALA A 268 -13.34 -11.32 6.00
N TYR A 269 -12.57 -10.24 6.07
CA TYR A 269 -11.52 -9.94 5.12
C TYR A 269 -10.28 -10.80 5.38
N ASN A 270 -9.80 -11.48 4.35
CA ASN A 270 -8.67 -12.42 4.44
C ASN A 270 -7.33 -11.80 4.00
N GLY A 271 -7.31 -10.50 3.71
CA GLY A 271 -6.14 -9.83 3.14
C GLY A 271 -6.02 -10.03 1.63
N LYS A 272 -5.42 -9.06 0.95
CA LYS A 272 -5.15 -9.18 -0.48
C LYS A 272 -4.07 -10.25 -0.68
N LYS A 273 -4.42 -11.33 -1.37
CA LYS A 273 -3.55 -12.51 -1.50
C LYS A 273 -3.05 -13.05 -0.15
N GLY A 274 -3.90 -13.00 0.88
CA GLY A 274 -3.56 -13.44 2.23
C GLY A 274 -2.69 -12.48 3.04
N LYS A 275 -2.44 -11.26 2.56
CA LYS A 275 -1.64 -10.24 3.26
C LYS A 275 -2.51 -9.06 3.69
N TRP A 276 -2.40 -8.69 4.95
CA TRP A 276 -3.00 -7.51 5.53
C TRP A 276 -2.01 -6.34 5.50
N THR A 277 -2.52 -5.14 5.26
CA THR A 277 -1.76 -3.89 5.35
C THR A 277 -1.84 -3.28 6.75
N ASN A 278 -0.96 -2.34 7.06
CA ASN A 278 -1.05 -1.56 8.30
C ASN A 278 -2.39 -0.86 8.46
N THR A 279 -2.99 -0.39 7.36
CA THR A 279 -4.33 0.22 7.36
C THR A 279 -5.40 -0.79 7.77
N ASP A 280 -5.34 -2.02 7.27
CA ASP A 280 -6.30 -3.07 7.64
C ASP A 280 -6.22 -3.39 9.14
N PHE A 281 -5.00 -3.55 9.67
CA PHE A 281 -4.78 -3.77 11.10
C PHE A 281 -5.24 -2.58 11.94
N TYR A 282 -4.98 -1.34 11.46
CA TYR A 282 -5.40 -0.13 12.15
C TYR A 282 -6.93 -0.04 12.25
N GLN A 283 -7.62 -0.23 11.14
CA GLN A 283 -9.08 -0.14 11.09
C GLN A 283 -9.74 -1.19 12.01
N LEU A 284 -9.24 -2.42 11.98
CA LEU A 284 -9.72 -3.46 12.88
C LEU A 284 -9.39 -3.15 14.34
N GLY A 285 -8.18 -2.72 14.64
CA GLY A 285 -7.75 -2.32 15.97
C GLY A 285 -8.56 -1.16 16.53
N TYR A 286 -8.78 -0.13 15.70
CA TYR A 286 -9.59 1.02 16.08
C TYR A 286 -11.07 0.67 16.27
N THR A 287 -11.58 -0.26 15.47
CA THR A 287 -12.95 -0.79 15.62
C THR A 287 -13.12 -1.48 16.99
N TYR A 288 -12.18 -2.32 17.39
CA TYR A 288 -12.16 -2.91 18.73
C TYR A 288 -12.03 -1.86 19.83
N TYR A 289 -11.14 -0.87 19.63
CA TYR A 289 -10.96 0.24 20.59
C TYR A 289 -12.27 0.99 20.84
N GLN A 290 -13.02 1.33 19.78
CA GLN A 290 -14.31 2.01 19.89
C GLN A 290 -15.38 1.16 20.59
N GLN A 291 -15.30 -0.17 20.49
CA GLN A 291 -16.15 -1.10 21.22
C GLN A 291 -15.65 -1.39 22.66
N LYS A 292 -14.56 -0.72 23.09
CA LYS A 292 -13.91 -0.91 24.39
C LYS A 292 -13.30 -2.31 24.59
N ASP A 293 -13.10 -3.05 23.51
CA ASP A 293 -12.35 -4.31 23.51
C ASP A 293 -10.85 -4.02 23.34
N TYR A 294 -10.26 -3.51 24.41
CA TYR A 294 -8.90 -2.99 24.39
C TYR A 294 -7.84 -4.08 24.20
N GLU A 295 -8.08 -5.31 24.63
CA GLU A 295 -7.13 -6.40 24.45
C GLU A 295 -7.02 -6.80 22.98
N ASN A 296 -8.14 -6.93 22.26
CA ASN A 296 -8.14 -7.17 20.83
C ASN A 296 -7.61 -5.95 20.04
N ALA A 297 -7.90 -4.73 20.47
CA ALA A 297 -7.32 -3.53 19.88
C ALA A 297 -5.78 -3.53 19.98
N ILE A 298 -5.22 -3.82 21.16
CA ILE A 298 -3.77 -3.97 21.41
C ILE A 298 -3.18 -5.04 20.46
N SER A 299 -3.85 -6.18 20.34
CA SER A 299 -3.40 -7.27 19.45
C SER A 299 -3.27 -6.83 17.99
N GLN A 300 -4.19 -5.99 17.50
CA GLN A 300 -4.11 -5.53 16.11
C GLN A 300 -3.08 -4.41 15.94
N PHE A 301 -3.06 -3.41 16.82
CA PHE A 301 -2.11 -2.30 16.72
C PHE A 301 -0.65 -2.77 16.83
N ASN A 302 -0.38 -3.80 17.64
CA ASN A 302 0.96 -4.37 17.73
C ASN A 302 1.46 -5.02 16.43
N LYS A 303 0.62 -5.24 15.43
CA LYS A 303 1.04 -5.73 14.10
C LYS A 303 1.56 -4.61 13.19
N ILE A 304 1.45 -3.34 13.61
CA ILE A 304 1.84 -2.15 12.83
C ILE A 304 3.23 -1.60 13.27
N ILE A 305 4.03 -2.39 13.95
CA ILE A 305 5.23 -1.94 14.69
C ILE A 305 6.30 -1.30 13.78
N ASP A 306 6.41 -1.70 12.54
CA ASP A 306 7.45 -1.23 11.61
C ASP A 306 6.98 -0.09 10.70
N GLY A 307 5.77 0.44 10.92
CA GLY A 307 5.22 1.54 10.12
C GLY A 307 5.88 2.88 10.48
N ASN A 308 6.21 3.67 9.46
CA ASN A 308 6.66 5.04 9.61
C ASN A 308 5.83 5.96 8.71
N ASP A 309 4.54 6.06 9.05
CA ASP A 309 3.55 6.86 8.35
C ASP A 309 2.46 7.36 9.33
N GLY A 310 1.48 8.09 8.81
CA GLY A 310 0.37 8.60 9.64
C GLY A 310 -0.50 7.49 10.23
N VAL A 311 -0.60 6.33 9.58
CA VAL A 311 -1.34 5.18 10.10
C VAL A 311 -0.63 4.60 11.33
N ALA A 312 0.69 4.45 11.25
CA ALA A 312 1.49 3.98 12.36
C ALA A 312 1.45 4.95 13.55
N GLN A 313 1.55 6.27 13.32
CA GLN A 313 1.43 7.26 14.38
C GLN A 313 0.10 7.15 15.11
N ASN A 314 -1.01 7.06 14.38
CA ASN A 314 -2.34 6.86 14.96
C ASN A 314 -2.45 5.52 15.71
N ALA A 315 -1.86 4.46 15.15
CA ALA A 315 -1.86 3.14 15.78
C ALA A 315 -1.10 3.16 17.13
N TYR A 316 0.08 3.74 17.18
CA TYR A 316 0.82 3.90 18.46
C TYR A 316 0.08 4.74 19.49
N TYR A 317 -0.60 5.78 19.04
CA TYR A 317 -1.41 6.62 19.92
C TYR A 317 -2.57 5.81 20.55
N HIS A 318 -3.40 5.15 19.74
CA HIS A 318 -4.51 4.35 20.27
C HIS A 318 -4.07 3.06 20.97
N LEU A 319 -2.90 2.52 20.61
CA LEU A 319 -2.25 1.44 21.35
C LEU A 319 -1.93 1.90 22.79
N ALA A 320 -1.35 3.10 22.93
CA ALA A 320 -1.04 3.66 24.24
C ALA A 320 -2.31 3.88 25.08
N GLU A 321 -3.36 4.44 24.50
CA GLU A 321 -4.66 4.60 25.16
C GLU A 321 -5.25 3.24 25.59
N SER A 322 -5.18 2.22 24.71
CA SER A 322 -5.64 0.87 25.00
C SER A 322 -4.84 0.23 26.15
N TYR A 323 -3.53 0.45 26.20
CA TYR A 323 -2.69 0.01 27.30
C TYR A 323 -3.06 0.70 28.63
N LEU A 324 -3.39 1.99 28.60
CA LEU A 324 -3.87 2.68 29.81
C LEU A 324 -5.20 2.09 30.30
N LYS A 325 -6.12 1.76 29.39
CA LYS A 325 -7.41 1.15 29.75
C LYS A 325 -7.29 -0.25 30.33
N THR A 326 -6.18 -0.93 30.08
CA THR A 326 -5.86 -2.27 30.60
C THR A 326 -4.79 -2.24 31.71
N ASP A 327 -4.54 -1.05 32.29
CA ASP A 327 -3.57 -0.78 33.38
C ASP A 327 -2.10 -1.18 33.04
N LYS A 328 -1.76 -1.21 31.75
CA LYS A 328 -0.41 -1.52 31.26
C LYS A 328 0.40 -0.23 31.05
N LYS A 329 0.61 0.53 32.13
CA LYS A 329 1.16 1.89 32.10
C LYS A 329 2.55 1.99 31.44
N GLN A 330 3.43 1.02 31.68
CA GLN A 330 4.79 1.03 31.09
C GLN A 330 4.76 0.85 29.57
N GLN A 331 3.88 -0.01 29.07
CA GLN A 331 3.67 -0.20 27.64
C GLN A 331 3.03 1.05 27.01
N ALA A 332 2.07 1.68 27.70
CA ALA A 332 1.48 2.94 27.28
C ALA A 332 2.53 4.05 27.16
N LEU A 333 3.44 4.16 28.14
CA LEU A 333 4.54 5.12 28.10
C LEU A 333 5.38 4.98 26.82
N ASN A 334 5.76 3.75 26.48
CA ASN A 334 6.57 3.48 25.30
C ASN A 334 5.82 3.82 24.01
N ALA A 335 4.55 3.46 23.92
CA ALA A 335 3.74 3.71 22.74
C ALA A 335 3.46 5.22 22.56
N PHE A 336 3.16 5.98 23.62
CA PHE A 336 3.03 7.43 23.53
C PHE A 336 4.35 8.10 23.14
N LYS A 337 5.49 7.62 23.68
CA LYS A 337 6.80 8.11 23.26
C LYS A 337 6.97 7.97 21.76
N THR A 338 6.73 6.78 21.21
CA THR A 338 6.85 6.53 19.77
C THR A 338 5.92 7.42 18.94
N ALA A 339 4.64 7.54 19.33
CA ALA A 339 3.70 8.42 18.63
C ALA A 339 4.11 9.89 18.66
N SER A 340 4.75 10.34 19.77
CA SER A 340 5.23 11.73 19.96
C SER A 340 6.49 12.06 19.15
N GLU A 341 7.23 11.06 18.72
CA GLU A 341 8.44 11.21 17.90
C GLU A 341 8.11 11.24 16.38
N MET A 342 6.90 10.85 15.99
CA MET A 342 6.39 10.92 14.62
C MET A 342 5.75 12.27 14.31
N GLU A 343 5.89 12.77 13.08
CA GLU A 343 5.48 14.14 12.70
C GLU A 343 4.44 14.17 11.58
N PHE A 344 3.70 13.09 11.38
CA PHE A 344 2.68 12.98 10.31
C PHE A 344 1.39 13.74 10.67
N ASP A 345 0.96 13.67 11.94
CA ASP A 345 -0.12 14.49 12.51
C ASP A 345 0.38 15.22 13.74
N LEU A 346 0.53 16.54 13.63
CA LEU A 346 1.08 17.38 14.71
C LEU A 346 0.17 17.48 15.92
N LYS A 347 -1.14 17.27 15.77
CA LYS A 347 -2.07 17.24 16.90
C LYS A 347 -1.91 15.97 17.71
N ILE A 348 -1.82 14.84 17.02
CA ILE A 348 -1.53 13.55 17.67
C ILE A 348 -0.15 13.58 18.31
N GLN A 349 0.83 14.19 17.64
CA GLN A 349 2.18 14.35 18.17
C GLN A 349 2.17 15.10 19.52
N GLU A 350 1.50 16.27 19.57
CA GLU A 350 1.42 17.07 20.79
C GLU A 350 0.68 16.32 21.90
N ASP A 351 -0.46 15.70 21.58
CA ASP A 351 -1.26 14.97 22.57
C ASP A 351 -0.53 13.73 23.10
N ALA A 352 0.13 12.98 22.20
CA ALA A 352 0.97 11.86 22.59
C ALA A 352 2.14 12.32 23.50
N TYR A 353 2.78 13.44 23.17
CA TYR A 353 3.86 13.96 24.00
C TYR A 353 3.36 14.44 25.36
N LEU A 354 2.18 15.06 25.41
CA LEU A 354 1.54 15.45 26.67
C LEU A 354 1.29 14.22 27.55
N ASN A 355 0.68 13.18 26.99
CA ASN A 355 0.38 11.93 27.70
C ASN A 355 1.67 11.20 28.12
N TYR A 356 2.69 11.15 27.27
CA TYR A 356 4.02 10.66 27.63
C TYR A 356 4.62 11.42 28.80
N THR A 357 4.50 12.73 28.79
CA THR A 357 5.02 13.61 29.87
C THR A 357 4.30 13.38 31.17
N LYS A 358 2.96 13.34 31.18
CA LYS A 358 2.14 13.09 32.36
C LYS A 358 2.39 11.69 32.94
N LEU A 359 2.43 10.69 32.06
CA LEU A 359 2.65 9.31 32.50
C LEU A 359 4.08 9.10 33.01
N SER A 360 5.08 9.79 32.44
CA SER A 360 6.44 9.82 32.95
C SER A 360 6.51 10.36 34.38
N TYR A 361 5.68 11.37 34.75
CA TYR A 361 5.59 11.86 36.09
C TYR A 361 4.94 10.84 37.04
N GLU A 362 3.92 10.14 36.56
CA GLU A 362 3.15 9.21 37.39
C GLU A 362 3.93 7.94 37.76
N ILE A 363 4.60 7.31 36.78
CA ILE A 363 5.25 6.00 36.95
C ILE A 363 6.78 6.04 36.89
N GLY A 364 7.36 7.22 36.67
CA GLY A 364 8.78 7.37 36.34
C GLY A 364 9.04 7.12 34.83
N ASN A 365 10.27 7.38 34.41
CA ASN A 365 10.67 7.18 33.02
C ASN A 365 12.05 6.54 32.95
N PRO A 366 12.21 5.40 32.21
CA PRO A 366 13.47 4.69 32.15
C PRO A 366 14.48 5.33 31.18
N TYR A 367 14.06 6.29 30.33
CA TYR A 367 14.90 6.85 29.27
C TYR A 367 15.51 8.21 29.63
N LYS A 368 14.75 9.08 30.33
CA LYS A 368 15.14 10.44 30.67
C LYS A 368 14.57 10.82 32.02
N SER A 369 15.18 11.79 32.69
CA SER A 369 14.59 12.33 33.91
C SER A 369 13.26 13.03 33.61
N VAL A 370 12.32 12.94 34.55
CA VAL A 370 10.98 13.55 34.40
C VAL A 370 11.07 15.06 34.14
N PRO A 371 11.93 15.84 34.88
CA PRO A 371 12.10 17.26 34.58
C PRO A 371 12.62 17.54 33.14
N GLU A 372 13.50 16.70 32.59
CA GLU A 372 13.98 16.88 31.21
C GLU A 372 12.85 16.73 30.20
N ILE A 373 11.99 15.72 30.38
CA ILE A 373 10.84 15.48 29.52
C ILE A 373 9.86 16.64 29.55
N MET A 374 9.55 17.13 30.80
CA MET A 374 8.64 18.25 30.99
C MET A 374 9.15 19.54 30.35
N ASN A 375 10.45 19.86 30.58
CA ASN A 375 11.07 21.02 29.95
C ASN A 375 11.09 20.92 28.45
N ALA A 376 11.39 19.74 27.89
CA ALA A 376 11.36 19.51 26.44
C ALA A 376 9.95 19.72 25.87
N TYR A 377 8.90 19.23 26.53
CA TYR A 377 7.52 19.50 26.16
C TYR A 377 7.20 21.00 26.17
N LEU A 378 7.51 21.70 27.27
CA LEU A 378 7.24 23.15 27.43
C LEU A 378 7.98 23.99 26.38
N ASN A 379 9.18 23.57 25.97
CA ASN A 379 9.97 24.25 24.95
C ASN A 379 9.41 23.97 23.53
N LYS A 380 8.98 22.74 23.27
CA LYS A 380 8.40 22.37 21.96
C LYS A 380 7.00 22.97 21.76
N TYR A 381 6.21 23.08 22.85
CA TYR A 381 4.83 23.55 22.80
C TYR A 381 4.62 24.77 23.79
N PRO A 382 5.26 25.92 23.54
CA PRO A 382 5.21 27.07 24.45
C PRO A 382 3.82 27.69 24.61
N ASN A 383 2.91 27.44 23.64
CA ASN A 383 1.54 27.93 23.62
C ASN A 383 0.50 26.86 23.97
N SER A 384 0.92 25.70 24.45
CA SER A 384 0.00 24.62 24.81
C SER A 384 -0.97 25.08 25.94
N PRO A 385 -2.26 24.74 25.86
CA PRO A 385 -3.23 25.00 26.95
C PRO A 385 -2.86 24.26 28.21
N TYR A 386 -2.05 23.22 28.15
CA TYR A 386 -1.58 22.42 29.29
C TYR A 386 -0.29 22.93 29.91
N LYS A 387 0.26 24.07 29.45
CA LYS A 387 1.50 24.66 29.94
C LYS A 387 1.48 24.87 31.46
N SER A 388 0.37 25.37 31.98
CA SER A 388 0.23 25.64 33.44
C SER A 388 0.26 24.34 34.24
N GLU A 389 -0.46 23.33 33.78
CA GLU A 389 -0.49 22.00 34.40
C GLU A 389 0.91 21.36 34.42
N ILE A 390 1.59 21.34 33.27
CA ILE A 390 2.94 20.74 33.17
C ILE A 390 3.95 21.52 34.03
N ASN A 391 3.87 22.86 34.11
CA ASN A 391 4.72 23.63 35.03
C ASN A 391 4.49 23.24 36.50
N ASN A 392 3.24 23.03 36.91
CA ASN A 392 2.93 22.59 38.27
C ASN A 392 3.48 21.19 38.57
N LEU A 393 3.37 20.26 37.62
CA LEU A 393 3.97 18.93 37.74
C LEU A 393 5.51 18.99 37.77
N LEU A 394 6.11 19.89 36.99
CA LEU A 394 7.57 20.12 36.99
C LEU A 394 8.07 20.67 38.33
N ILE A 395 7.36 21.64 38.90
CA ILE A 395 7.66 22.16 40.25
C ILE A 395 7.58 21.01 41.24
N SER A 396 6.52 20.22 41.22
CA SER A 396 6.34 19.06 42.09
C SER A 396 7.46 18.03 41.93
N SER A 397 7.89 17.78 40.72
CA SER A 397 9.01 16.87 40.41
C SER A 397 10.33 17.38 40.99
N TYR A 398 10.63 18.69 40.86
CA TYR A 398 11.83 19.30 41.46
C TYR A 398 11.79 19.26 42.99
N ILE A 399 10.63 19.48 43.58
CA ILE A 399 10.47 19.39 45.04
C ILE A 399 10.73 17.96 45.53
N THR A 400 10.16 16.97 44.85
CA THR A 400 10.31 15.55 45.21
C THR A 400 11.76 15.08 45.06
N SER A 401 12.46 15.54 44.01
CA SER A 401 13.87 15.24 43.77
C SER A 401 14.83 16.15 44.59
N LYS A 402 14.32 16.98 45.46
CA LYS A 402 15.09 17.96 46.30
C LYS A 402 15.88 19.01 45.49
N ASN A 403 15.50 19.24 44.24
CA ASN A 403 16.08 20.29 43.39
C ASN A 403 15.38 21.64 43.68
N TYR A 404 15.54 22.14 44.89
CA TYR A 404 14.81 23.31 45.38
C TYR A 404 15.17 24.61 44.66
N LYS A 405 16.37 24.73 44.09
CA LYS A 405 16.81 25.91 43.35
C LYS A 405 15.99 26.07 42.05
N GLU A 406 15.83 25.00 41.30
CA GLU A 406 15.06 24.93 40.06
C GLU A 406 13.57 25.14 40.35
N ALA A 407 13.05 24.50 41.40
CA ALA A 407 11.67 24.68 41.85
C ALA A 407 11.37 26.14 42.18
N LEU A 408 12.26 26.82 42.92
CA LEU A 408 12.09 28.22 43.31
C LEU A 408 12.08 29.14 42.08
N SER A 409 13.01 28.94 41.15
CA SER A 409 13.07 29.72 39.89
C SER A 409 11.76 29.67 39.11
N LEU A 410 11.10 28.50 39.05
CA LEU A 410 9.80 28.36 38.40
C LEU A 410 8.66 29.00 39.21
N LEU A 411 8.66 28.85 40.52
CA LEU A 411 7.65 29.43 41.40
C LEU A 411 7.70 30.97 41.38
N GLU A 412 8.89 31.57 41.25
CA GLU A 412 9.06 33.02 41.15
C GLU A 412 8.49 33.56 39.82
N LYS A 413 8.58 32.76 38.72
CA LYS A 413 8.00 33.10 37.41
C LYS A 413 6.48 32.88 37.37
N ASN A 414 5.96 31.89 38.09
CA ASN A 414 4.56 31.48 38.08
C ASN A 414 3.88 31.75 39.44
N LYS A 415 3.84 33.01 39.86
CA LYS A 415 3.20 33.42 41.11
C LYS A 415 1.68 33.24 41.02
N SER A 416 1.16 32.11 41.51
CA SER A 416 -0.26 31.88 41.68
C SER A 416 -0.61 31.62 43.14
N PRO A 417 -1.85 31.90 43.61
CA PRO A 417 -2.29 31.57 44.95
C PRO A 417 -2.11 30.08 45.30
N GLU A 418 -2.27 29.22 44.29
CA GLU A 418 -2.14 27.77 44.43
C GLU A 418 -0.71 27.33 44.72
N ASN A 419 0.28 28.08 44.26
CA ASN A 419 1.70 27.79 44.43
C ASN A 419 2.29 28.36 45.75
N LYS A 420 1.48 29.05 46.56
CA LYS A 420 1.97 29.70 47.78
C LYS A 420 2.58 28.73 48.78
N LEU A 421 1.94 27.58 48.99
CA LEU A 421 2.43 26.56 49.92
C LEU A 421 3.72 25.90 49.40
N ALA A 422 3.79 25.62 48.08
CA ALA A 422 4.99 25.09 47.45
C ALA A 422 6.17 26.09 47.57
N TYR A 423 5.89 27.38 47.35
CA TYR A 423 6.90 28.45 47.50
C TYR A 423 7.46 28.53 48.93
N GLN A 424 6.59 28.49 49.94
CA GLN A 424 7.00 28.48 51.33
C GLN A 424 7.85 27.26 51.68
N LYS A 425 7.43 26.08 51.21
CA LYS A 425 8.16 24.82 51.42
C LYS A 425 9.56 24.88 50.78
N VAL A 426 9.65 25.32 49.55
CA VAL A 426 10.91 25.38 48.80
C VAL A 426 11.86 26.41 49.39
N THR A 427 11.36 27.58 49.80
CA THR A 427 12.17 28.61 50.48
C THR A 427 12.70 28.16 51.84
N PHE A 428 11.98 27.32 52.55
CA PHE A 428 12.43 26.76 53.83
C PHE A 428 13.55 25.71 53.68
N TYR A 429 13.49 24.86 52.62
CA TYR A 429 14.45 23.76 52.41
C TYR A 429 15.66 24.14 51.53
N ARG A 430 15.70 25.33 50.94
CA ARG A 430 16.81 25.83 50.15
C ARG A 430 17.96 26.28 51.10
#